data_dc02fb31afa3224e51c605ac319cdbd9
#
_entry.id   dc02fb31afa3224e51c605ac319cdbd9
#
_cell.length_a   1.000
_cell.length_b   1.000
_cell.length_c   1.000
_cell.angle_alpha   90.00
_cell.angle_beta   90.00
_cell.angle_gamma   90.00
#
_symmetry.space_group_name_H-M   'P 1'
#
loop_
_entity.id
_entity.type
_entity.pdbx_description
1 polymer ?
#
loop_
_entity_poly.entity_id
_entity_poly.type
_entity_poly.pdbx_seq_one_letter_code
_entity_poly.pdbx_strand_id
1 'polypeptide(L)'
;MNRRSTPEADAQRAIVSALRIALPRDAIVHHCANEVTEAGPHGDKRQSILVGMGVHAGFADLIVISGGRVLFLEVKSETGRLRKSQEVFRDTVCAQGFGWPLVRSVDDALGALADNGFTSRVRCPARRAAP
;
A
#
# COMPACT_ATOMS: atom_id res chain seq x y z
N MET A 1 -11.88 -22.56 -11.96
CA MET A 1 -10.80 -21.89 -12.74
C MET A 1 -9.86 -21.19 -11.76
N ASN A 2 -8.62 -21.64 -11.71
CA ASN A 2 -7.60 -20.93 -10.95
C ASN A 2 -7.21 -19.67 -11.73
N ARG A 3 -7.71 -18.51 -11.29
CA ARG A 3 -7.15 -17.24 -11.75
C ARG A 3 -5.70 -17.20 -11.30
N ARG A 4 -4.78 -17.12 -12.27
CA ARG A 4 -3.36 -16.89 -11.94
C ARG A 4 -3.26 -15.58 -11.19
N SER A 5 -2.69 -15.62 -9.99
CA SER A 5 -2.41 -14.43 -9.22
C SER A 5 -1.35 -13.59 -9.95
N THR A 6 -1.45 -12.26 -9.85
CA THR A 6 -0.43 -11.36 -10.39
C THR A 6 0.75 -11.27 -9.41
N PRO A 7 1.97 -10.95 -9.88
CA PRO A 7 3.10 -10.71 -8.99
C PRO A 7 2.83 -9.64 -7.93
N GLU A 8 2.11 -8.60 -8.29
CA GLU A 8 1.73 -7.52 -7.35
C GLU A 8 0.78 -8.03 -6.27
N ALA A 9 -0.24 -8.83 -6.65
CA ALA A 9 -1.17 -9.41 -5.69
C ALA A 9 -0.47 -10.40 -4.75
N ASP A 10 0.48 -11.18 -5.25
CA ASP A 10 1.27 -12.09 -4.42
C ASP A 10 2.14 -11.32 -3.43
N ALA A 11 2.80 -10.27 -3.87
CA ALA A 11 3.59 -9.39 -3.02
C ALA A 11 2.70 -8.77 -1.93
N GLN A 12 1.52 -8.28 -2.29
CA GLN A 12 0.59 -7.68 -1.32
C GLN A 12 0.14 -8.67 -0.26
N ARG A 13 -0.22 -9.90 -0.64
CA ARG A 13 -0.61 -10.94 0.34
C ARG A 13 0.51 -11.26 1.32
N ALA A 14 1.74 -11.39 0.83
CA ALA A 14 2.90 -11.64 1.67
C ALA A 14 3.16 -10.46 2.63
N ILE A 15 3.06 -9.24 2.13
CA ILE A 15 3.23 -8.01 2.93
C ILE A 15 2.16 -7.94 4.02
N VAL A 16 0.88 -8.14 3.68
CA VAL A 16 -0.22 -8.10 4.65
C VAL A 16 -0.01 -9.13 5.75
N SER A 17 0.36 -10.35 5.40
CA SER A 17 0.65 -11.41 6.37
C SER A 17 1.79 -11.01 7.31
N ALA A 18 2.86 -10.47 6.77
CA ALA A 18 4.02 -10.01 7.56
C ALA A 18 3.66 -8.85 8.48
N LEU A 19 2.89 -7.87 8.00
CA LEU A 19 2.44 -6.73 8.79
C LEU A 19 1.56 -7.17 9.97
N ARG A 20 0.66 -8.12 9.76
CA ARG A 20 -0.20 -8.65 10.82
C ARG A 20 0.58 -9.38 11.90
N ILE A 21 1.68 -10.03 11.53
CA ILE A 21 2.59 -10.68 12.50
C ILE A 21 3.43 -9.63 13.24
N ALA A 22 3.91 -8.61 12.52
CA ALA A 22 4.84 -7.63 13.06
C ALA A 22 4.17 -6.59 13.97
N LEU A 23 2.94 -6.18 13.64
CA LEU A 23 2.23 -5.12 14.34
C LEU A 23 1.54 -5.63 15.61
N PRO A 24 1.28 -4.74 16.59
CA PRO A 24 0.42 -5.08 17.74
C PRO A 24 -0.94 -5.60 17.30
N ARG A 25 -1.61 -6.34 18.18
CA ARG A 25 -2.90 -6.99 17.86
C ARG A 25 -4.03 -6.03 17.52
N ASP A 26 -3.99 -4.82 18.06
CA ASP A 26 -5.00 -3.79 17.82
C ASP A 26 -4.73 -2.97 16.56
N ALA A 27 -3.64 -3.25 15.85
CA ALA A 27 -3.35 -2.59 14.58
C ALA A 27 -4.35 -2.99 13.50
N ILE A 28 -4.65 -2.04 12.63
CA ILE A 28 -5.49 -2.26 11.46
C ILE A 28 -4.60 -2.23 10.22
N VAL A 29 -4.70 -3.28 9.42
CA VAL A 29 -4.11 -3.34 8.08
C VAL A 29 -5.26 -3.52 7.11
N HIS A 30 -5.54 -2.49 6.33
CA HIS A 30 -6.70 -2.47 5.45
C HIS A 30 -6.28 -2.35 3.99
N HIS A 31 -6.81 -3.24 3.15
CA HIS A 31 -6.66 -3.15 1.70
C HIS A 31 -7.75 -2.24 1.14
N CYS A 32 -7.32 -1.18 0.47
CA CYS A 32 -8.21 -0.24 -0.20
C CYS A 32 -8.55 -0.79 -1.59
N ALA A 33 -9.61 -1.60 -1.67
CA ALA A 33 -10.02 -2.29 -2.89
C ALA A 33 -10.78 -1.35 -3.85
N ASN A 34 -10.15 -0.25 -4.22
CA ASN A 34 -10.77 0.81 -5.02
C ASN A 34 -10.34 0.78 -6.49
N GLU A 35 -9.52 -0.18 -6.89
CA GLU A 35 -9.03 -0.27 -8.26
C GLU A 35 -10.05 -0.96 -9.16
N VAL A 36 -10.39 -0.29 -10.23
CA VAL A 36 -11.10 -0.88 -11.35
C VAL A 36 -10.06 -1.45 -12.31
N THR A 37 -9.98 -2.78 -12.39
CA THR A 37 -9.01 -3.47 -13.24
C THR A 37 -9.51 -3.71 -14.66
N GLU A 38 -10.80 -3.50 -14.91
CA GLU A 38 -11.39 -3.63 -16.25
C GLU A 38 -10.96 -2.46 -17.13
N ALA A 39 -10.44 -2.78 -18.32
CA ALA A 39 -10.16 -1.79 -19.33
C ALA A 39 -11.42 -1.53 -20.20
N GLY A 40 -11.47 -0.35 -20.84
CA GLY A 40 -12.51 0.04 -21.76
C GLY A 40 -13.72 0.71 -21.11
N PRO A 41 -14.84 0.87 -21.86
CA PRO A 41 -15.99 1.69 -21.41
C PRO A 41 -16.63 1.24 -20.09
N HIS A 42 -16.70 -0.06 -19.83
CA HIS A 42 -17.26 -0.58 -18.58
C HIS A 42 -16.40 -0.23 -17.37
N GLY A 43 -15.08 -0.38 -17.50
CA GLY A 43 -14.13 -0.01 -16.45
C GLY A 43 -14.14 1.49 -16.19
N ASP A 44 -14.15 2.31 -17.22
CA ASP A 44 -14.22 3.77 -17.12
C ASP A 44 -15.51 4.22 -16.44
N LYS A 45 -16.65 3.62 -16.76
CA LYS A 45 -17.93 3.91 -16.12
C LYS A 45 -17.92 3.55 -14.63
N ARG A 46 -17.40 2.38 -14.27
CA ARG A 46 -17.27 1.96 -12.87
C ARG A 46 -16.36 2.90 -12.08
N GLN A 47 -15.24 3.29 -12.66
CA GLN A 47 -14.32 4.23 -12.04
C GLN A 47 -15.00 5.59 -11.80
N SER A 48 -15.75 6.08 -12.78
CA SER A 48 -16.50 7.34 -12.64
C SER A 48 -17.56 7.27 -11.54
N ILE A 49 -18.25 6.14 -11.43
CA ILE A 49 -19.23 5.92 -10.34
C ILE A 49 -18.53 5.94 -8.98
N LEU A 50 -17.41 5.23 -8.83
CA LEU A 50 -16.67 5.19 -7.58
C LEU A 50 -16.15 6.56 -7.18
N VAL A 51 -15.58 7.31 -8.12
CA VAL A 51 -15.10 8.68 -7.88
C VAL A 51 -16.28 9.59 -7.46
N GLY A 52 -17.42 9.47 -8.14
CA GLY A 52 -18.63 10.20 -7.79
C GLY A 52 -19.15 9.86 -6.39
N MET A 53 -18.89 8.66 -5.88
CA MET A 53 -19.21 8.23 -4.52
C MET A 53 -18.15 8.61 -3.48
N GLY A 54 -17.09 9.27 -3.88
CA GLY A 54 -16.07 9.76 -2.95
C GLY A 54 -14.75 8.99 -2.96
N VAL A 55 -14.57 8.05 -3.88
CA VAL A 55 -13.27 7.36 -4.03
C VAL A 55 -12.26 8.32 -4.61
N HIS A 56 -11.14 8.48 -3.90
CA HIS A 56 -10.01 9.29 -4.40
C HIS A 56 -9.16 8.48 -5.36
N ALA A 57 -9.04 8.92 -6.60
CA ALA A 57 -8.24 8.25 -7.61
C ALA A 57 -6.77 8.14 -7.16
N GLY A 58 -6.15 6.99 -7.41
CA GLY A 58 -4.75 6.75 -7.06
C GLY A 58 -4.50 6.50 -5.57
N PHE A 59 -5.55 6.24 -4.79
CA PHE A 59 -5.42 5.94 -3.36
C PHE A 59 -4.49 4.74 -3.14
N ALA A 60 -3.72 4.78 -2.03
CA ALA A 60 -2.77 3.73 -1.68
C ALA A 60 -3.45 2.35 -1.55
N ASP A 61 -2.70 1.29 -1.83
CA ASP A 61 -3.20 -0.09 -1.74
C ASP A 61 -3.56 -0.50 -0.32
N LEU A 62 -2.76 -0.07 0.65
CA LEU A 62 -2.92 -0.44 2.05
C LEU A 62 -2.90 0.79 2.95
N ILE A 63 -3.72 0.74 4.00
CA ILE A 63 -3.64 1.66 5.13
C ILE A 63 -3.27 0.85 6.37
N VAL A 64 -2.30 1.35 7.13
CA VAL A 64 -1.93 0.81 8.44
C VAL A 64 -2.25 1.84 9.50
N ILE A 65 -2.99 1.42 10.51
CA ILE A 65 -3.32 2.25 11.68
C ILE A 65 -2.86 1.52 12.92
N SER A 66 -1.96 2.11 13.67
CA SER A 66 -1.43 1.53 14.91
C SER A 66 -0.77 2.62 15.76
N GLY A 67 -1.00 2.59 17.05
CA GLY A 67 -0.37 3.50 18.01
C GLY A 67 -0.65 4.97 17.73
N GLY A 68 -1.83 5.31 17.22
CA GLY A 68 -2.20 6.67 16.86
C GLY A 68 -1.57 7.17 15.54
N ARG A 69 -0.93 6.29 14.79
CA ARG A 69 -0.25 6.62 13.52
C ARG A 69 -0.99 6.02 12.35
N VAL A 70 -0.93 6.69 11.22
CA VAL A 70 -1.49 6.24 9.94
C VAL A 70 -0.37 6.20 8.91
N LEU A 71 -0.28 5.10 8.18
CA LEU A 71 0.69 4.93 7.10
C LEU A 71 -0.04 4.44 5.86
N PHE A 72 0.26 5.05 4.73
CA PHE A 72 -0.22 4.63 3.41
C PHE A 72 0.88 3.84 2.72
N LEU A 73 0.60 2.61 2.30
CA LEU A 73 1.57 1.81 1.56
C LEU A 73 1.09 1.58 0.13
N GLU A 74 1.93 1.91 -0.82
CA GLU A 74 1.75 1.56 -2.21
C GLU A 74 2.55 0.29 -2.52
N VAL A 75 1.85 -0.75 -2.96
CA VAL A 75 2.48 -2.04 -3.27
C VAL A 75 2.70 -2.15 -4.77
N LYS A 76 3.92 -2.47 -5.17
CA LYS A 76 4.28 -2.72 -6.57
C LYS A 76 5.10 -4.01 -6.67
N SER A 77 4.98 -4.69 -7.81
CA SER A 77 5.91 -5.74 -8.20
C SER A 77 7.31 -5.15 -8.46
N GLU A 78 8.32 -5.98 -8.63
CA GLU A 78 9.70 -5.52 -8.90
C GLU A 78 9.80 -4.53 -10.07
N THR A 79 8.98 -4.73 -11.10
CA THR A 79 8.99 -3.93 -12.32
C THR A 79 7.84 -2.93 -12.42
N GLY A 80 6.90 -2.97 -11.47
CA GLY A 80 5.73 -2.09 -11.48
C GLY A 80 6.09 -0.63 -11.28
N ARG A 81 5.39 0.26 -11.96
CA ARG A 81 5.60 1.71 -11.89
C ARG A 81 4.33 2.42 -11.43
N LEU A 82 4.51 3.59 -10.82
CA LEU A 82 3.40 4.42 -10.41
C LEU A 82 2.68 5.02 -11.62
N ARG A 83 1.35 5.05 -11.53
CA ARG A 83 0.50 5.83 -12.41
C ARG A 83 0.45 7.28 -11.94
N LYS A 84 0.08 8.18 -12.84
CA LYS A 84 0.01 9.62 -12.53
C LYS A 84 -0.90 9.92 -11.33
N SER A 85 -2.05 9.27 -11.23
CA SER A 85 -2.98 9.44 -10.11
C SER A 85 -2.37 9.01 -8.78
N GLN A 86 -1.54 7.98 -8.79
CA GLN A 86 -0.82 7.49 -7.60
C GLN A 86 0.27 8.47 -7.15
N GLU A 87 0.97 9.09 -8.10
CA GLU A 87 1.95 10.14 -7.80
C GLU A 87 1.29 11.37 -7.20
N VAL A 88 0.15 11.79 -7.72
CA VAL A 88 -0.62 12.92 -7.19
C VAL A 88 -1.11 12.61 -5.77
N PHE A 89 -1.63 11.41 -5.53
CA PHE A 89 -2.04 10.99 -4.18
C PHE A 89 -0.85 11.02 -3.21
N ARG A 90 0.29 10.43 -3.62
CA ARG A 90 1.53 10.46 -2.83
C ARG A 90 1.90 11.88 -2.42
N ASP A 91 1.99 12.78 -3.40
CA ASP A 91 2.42 14.15 -3.14
C ASP A 91 1.44 14.88 -2.21
N THR A 92 0.15 14.61 -2.37
CA THR A 92 -0.91 15.21 -1.55
C THR A 92 -0.81 14.76 -0.09
N VAL A 93 -0.68 13.47 0.19
CA VAL A 93 -0.62 12.97 1.57
C VAL A 93 0.72 13.26 2.22
N CYS A 94 1.81 13.23 1.46
CA CYS A 94 3.14 13.59 1.98
C CYS A 94 3.19 15.09 2.38
N ALA A 95 2.56 15.96 1.60
CA ALA A 95 2.46 17.38 1.93
C ALA A 95 1.68 17.62 3.24
N GLN A 96 0.79 16.71 3.63
CA GLN A 96 0.05 16.76 4.88
C GLN A 96 0.78 16.10 6.05
N GLY A 97 1.99 15.58 5.82
CA GLY A 97 2.81 14.98 6.86
C GLY A 97 2.65 13.46 7.03
N PHE A 98 1.89 12.80 6.16
CA PHE A 98 1.75 11.35 6.21
C PHE A 98 2.88 10.65 5.45
N GLY A 99 3.30 9.50 5.95
CA GLY A 99 4.19 8.61 5.21
C GLY A 99 3.44 7.90 4.08
N TRP A 100 4.15 7.73 2.97
CA TRP A 100 3.65 7.03 1.80
C TRP A 100 4.81 6.22 1.16
N PRO A 101 5.28 5.14 1.81
CA PRO A 101 6.32 4.31 1.21
C PRO A 101 5.79 3.48 0.05
N LEU A 102 6.56 3.40 -1.02
CA LEU A 102 6.39 2.39 -2.05
C LEU A 102 7.12 1.13 -1.58
N VAL A 103 6.44 0.01 -1.54
CA VAL A 103 7.00 -1.26 -1.06
C VAL A 103 6.86 -2.34 -2.12
N ARG A 104 7.95 -3.08 -2.33
CA ARG A 104 8.03 -4.15 -3.34
C ARG A 104 8.24 -5.54 -2.71
N SER A 105 8.46 -5.57 -1.40
CA SER A 105 8.79 -6.78 -0.66
C SER A 105 8.36 -6.67 0.80
N VAL A 106 8.36 -7.81 1.49
CA VAL A 106 8.15 -7.86 2.94
C VAL A 106 9.20 -7.01 3.67
N ASP A 107 10.46 -7.11 3.29
CA ASP A 107 11.54 -6.34 3.92
C ASP A 107 11.34 -4.84 3.74
N ASP A 108 10.89 -4.40 2.57
CA ASP A 108 10.54 -2.99 2.35
C ASP A 108 9.42 -2.54 3.29
N ALA A 109 8.39 -3.35 3.47
CA ALA A 109 7.26 -3.02 4.33
C ALA A 109 7.66 -2.95 5.81
N LEU A 110 8.46 -3.91 6.29
CA LEU A 110 8.98 -3.90 7.66
C LEU A 110 9.89 -2.68 7.91
N GLY A 111 10.74 -2.37 6.95
CA GLY A 111 11.56 -1.17 7.00
C GLY A 111 10.75 0.12 7.02
N ALA A 112 9.66 0.17 6.27
CA ALA A 112 8.75 1.31 6.26
C ALA A 112 8.08 1.54 7.62
N LEU A 113 7.70 0.47 8.32
CA LEU A 113 7.19 0.59 9.70
C LEU A 113 8.20 1.26 10.62
N ALA A 114 9.45 0.79 10.58
CA ALA A 114 10.52 1.35 11.41
C ALA A 114 10.79 2.82 11.07
N ASP A 115 10.88 3.14 9.79
CA ASP A 115 11.14 4.52 9.32
C ASP A 115 10.04 5.50 9.71
N ASN A 116 8.83 5.02 9.90
CA ASN A 116 7.66 5.83 10.23
C ASN A 116 7.25 5.74 11.71
N GLY A 117 8.10 5.17 12.56
CA GLY A 117 7.91 5.16 14.01
C GLY A 117 6.85 4.21 14.52
N PHE A 118 6.52 3.17 13.77
CA PHE A 118 5.58 2.15 14.21
C PHE A 118 6.26 1.14 15.13
N THR A 119 5.56 0.73 16.19
CA THR A 119 6.01 -0.35 17.06
C THR A 119 5.88 -1.68 16.33
N SER A 120 6.95 -2.46 16.30
CA SER A 120 6.97 -3.78 15.68
C SER A 120 7.37 -4.84 16.71
N ARG A 121 6.71 -5.99 16.66
CA ARG A 121 7.04 -7.17 17.47
C ARG A 121 8.15 -8.02 16.88
N VAL A 122 8.56 -7.72 15.65
CA VAL A 122 9.65 -8.40 14.96
C VAL A 122 10.79 -7.44 14.71
N ARG A 123 12.02 -7.97 14.68
CA ARG A 123 13.20 -7.16 14.36
C ARG A 123 13.18 -6.79 12.89
N CYS A 124 13.35 -5.52 12.60
CA CYS A 124 13.51 -5.06 11.23
C CYS A 124 14.86 -5.56 10.68
N PRO A 125 14.91 -6.08 9.43
CA PRO A 125 16.17 -6.38 8.79
C PRO A 125 17.07 -5.15 8.71
N ALA A 126 18.37 -5.33 8.92
CA ALA A 126 19.33 -4.23 8.76
C ALA A 126 19.28 -3.77 7.29
N ARG A 127 18.96 -2.51 7.08
CA ARG A 127 19.05 -1.91 5.74
C ARG A 127 20.51 -1.73 5.37
N ARG A 128 20.86 -2.12 4.14
CA ARG A 128 22.13 -1.69 3.57
C ARG A 128 22.13 -0.16 3.53
N ALA A 129 23.20 0.45 4.05
CA ALA A 129 23.39 1.88 3.86
C ALA A 129 23.34 2.18 2.36
N ALA A 130 22.60 3.22 1.98
CA ALA A 130 22.60 3.69 0.60
C ALA A 130 24.04 4.07 0.21
N PRO A 131 24.51 3.66 -0.99
CA PRO A 131 25.85 4.03 -1.44
C PRO A 131 26.00 5.54 -1.60
#